data_1e880f3f9b28a1fead3b27c5dc0a2494
#
_entry.id   1e880f3f9b28a1fead3b27c5dc0a2494
#
_cell.length_a   1.000
_cell.length_b   1.000
_cell.length_c   1.000
_cell.angle_alpha   90.00
_cell.angle_beta   90.00
_cell.angle_gamma   90.00
#
_symmetry.space_group_name_H-M   'P 1'
#
loop_
_entity.id
_entity.type
_entity.pdbx_description
1 polymer ?
#
loop_
_entity_poly.entity_id
_entity_poly.type
_entity_poly.pdbx_seq_one_letter_code
_entity_poly.pdbx_strand_id
1 'polypeptide(L)'
;LPELLELDHINADTDNPDALEKKKKSTKLVITTVGPYQLHGEPIVKACVQAGTHCLDLTGEPKFVEHIYKHYNFPAERNQALIINSCGFDSVPADMGAFFTAQLLGEGDNKSIQSYVSAKGTFSGGTLKSAIGAFEDFSEEMIWDPKYKFGTETFEGIHRQKSIGKWAVPMPVVDPLIVSRSARARNDIYGNDFSYAQYFAVKQPLMVAGAFLGISVIMIATQIPILKQQLLNYKVSGQGPSKEERDKSFFKLVFIGKSSNKTVKTSVSGGD
;
A
#
# COMPACT_ATOMS: atom_id res chain seq x y z
N LEU A 1 -17.20 18.30 -14.38
CA LEU A 1 -16.19 18.62 -15.38
C LEU A 1 -16.77 18.22 -16.74
N PRO A 2 -17.37 19.17 -17.52
CA PRO A 2 -17.99 18.88 -18.82
C PRO A 2 -16.98 18.31 -19.83
N GLU A 3 -15.75 18.75 -19.78
CA GLU A 3 -14.66 18.38 -20.70
C GLU A 3 -14.27 16.89 -20.61
N LEU A 4 -14.60 16.19 -19.52
CA LEU A 4 -14.35 14.75 -19.37
C LEU A 4 -15.34 13.87 -20.16
N LEU A 5 -16.44 14.44 -20.63
CA LEU A 5 -17.45 13.72 -21.42
C LEU A 5 -17.03 13.57 -22.90
N GLU A 6 -16.01 14.29 -23.34
CA GLU A 6 -15.50 14.27 -24.73
C GLU A 6 -14.27 13.36 -24.90
N LEU A 7 -13.86 12.63 -23.85
CA LEU A 7 -12.75 11.70 -23.96
C LEU A 7 -13.16 10.42 -24.71
N ASP A 8 -12.30 10.02 -25.63
CA ASP A 8 -12.47 8.75 -26.34
C ASP A 8 -12.47 7.55 -25.36
N HIS A 9 -13.50 6.74 -25.42
CA HIS A 9 -13.63 5.54 -24.62
C HIS A 9 -13.25 4.31 -25.45
N ILE A 10 -12.30 3.54 -24.97
CA ILE A 10 -11.92 2.27 -25.55
C ILE A 10 -12.25 1.17 -24.55
N ASN A 11 -13.18 0.29 -24.90
CA ASN A 11 -13.43 -0.92 -24.14
C ASN A 11 -12.28 -1.91 -24.37
N ALA A 12 -11.59 -2.28 -23.29
CA ALA A 12 -10.54 -3.28 -23.32
C ALA A 12 -10.70 -4.21 -22.13
N ASP A 13 -10.90 -5.48 -22.42
CA ASP A 13 -10.90 -6.53 -21.41
C ASP A 13 -9.44 -6.91 -21.08
N THR A 14 -9.13 -7.14 -19.80
CA THR A 14 -7.82 -7.62 -19.37
C THR A 14 -7.48 -9.00 -19.92
N ASP A 15 -8.52 -9.79 -20.24
CA ASP A 15 -8.39 -11.13 -20.81
C ASP A 15 -8.26 -11.10 -22.35
N ASN A 16 -8.32 -9.92 -22.98
CA ASN A 16 -8.15 -9.75 -24.43
C ASN A 16 -6.81 -9.05 -24.76
N PRO A 17 -5.77 -9.82 -25.12
CA PRO A 17 -4.44 -9.28 -25.43
C PRO A 17 -4.43 -8.26 -26.57
N ASP A 18 -5.25 -8.47 -27.61
CA ASP A 18 -5.30 -7.59 -28.79
C ASP A 18 -5.88 -6.23 -28.46
N ALA A 19 -6.91 -6.18 -27.60
CA ALA A 19 -7.50 -4.93 -27.12
C ALA A 19 -6.51 -4.15 -26.25
N LEU A 20 -5.75 -4.85 -25.41
CA LEU A 20 -4.67 -4.26 -24.64
C LEU A 20 -3.53 -3.77 -25.54
N GLU A 21 -3.19 -4.46 -26.61
CA GLU A 21 -2.12 -4.08 -27.53
C GLU A 21 -2.43 -2.82 -28.35
N LYS A 22 -3.65 -2.62 -28.79
CA LYS A 22 -4.07 -1.37 -29.43
C LYS A 22 -3.95 -0.17 -28.50
N LYS A 23 -4.30 -0.34 -27.24
CA LYS A 23 -4.21 0.71 -26.20
C LYS A 23 -2.76 1.10 -25.89
N LYS A 24 -1.84 0.15 -25.87
CA LYS A 24 -0.42 0.36 -25.52
C LYS A 24 0.29 1.29 -26.50
N LYS A 25 0.07 1.12 -27.81
CA LYS A 25 0.77 1.88 -28.86
C LYS A 25 0.34 3.34 -28.93
N SER A 26 -0.77 3.71 -28.31
CA SER A 26 -1.34 5.06 -28.35
C SER A 26 -1.05 5.92 -27.13
N THR A 27 -0.44 5.36 -26.07
CA THR A 27 -0.21 6.07 -24.81
C THR A 27 1.21 5.90 -24.27
N LYS A 28 1.71 6.91 -23.56
CA LYS A 28 3.01 6.88 -22.88
C LYS A 28 2.91 6.34 -21.45
N LEU A 29 1.73 6.43 -20.86
CA LEU A 29 1.48 6.07 -19.47
C LEU A 29 0.10 5.43 -19.32
N VAL A 30 0.04 4.31 -18.62
CA VAL A 30 -1.19 3.69 -18.14
C VAL A 30 -1.28 3.87 -16.64
N ILE A 31 -2.43 4.35 -16.15
CA ILE A 31 -2.78 4.33 -14.73
C ILE A 31 -3.92 3.33 -14.57
N THR A 32 -3.70 2.25 -13.82
CA THR A 32 -4.70 1.20 -13.65
C THR A 32 -5.26 1.18 -12.24
N THR A 33 -6.59 1.09 -12.16
CA THR A 33 -7.35 0.90 -10.91
C THR A 33 -8.10 -0.42 -10.92
N VAL A 34 -7.70 -1.35 -11.78
CA VAL A 34 -8.38 -2.63 -11.99
C VAL A 34 -7.89 -3.64 -10.94
N GLY A 35 -8.61 -3.76 -9.85
CA GLY A 35 -8.37 -4.74 -8.79
C GLY A 35 -9.46 -5.83 -8.72
N PRO A 36 -9.21 -6.96 -8.06
CA PRO A 36 -7.98 -7.38 -7.39
C PRO A 36 -6.79 -7.55 -8.35
N TYR A 37 -5.64 -7.00 -7.96
CA TYR A 37 -4.47 -6.95 -8.85
C TYR A 37 -3.80 -8.31 -9.05
N GLN A 38 -3.83 -9.20 -8.07
CA GLN A 38 -3.37 -10.58 -8.23
C GLN A 38 -4.11 -11.33 -9.33
N LEU A 39 -5.38 -10.97 -9.59
CA LEU A 39 -6.20 -11.60 -10.62
C LEU A 39 -6.09 -10.91 -11.98
N HIS A 40 -6.02 -9.59 -12.00
CA HIS A 40 -6.20 -8.79 -13.22
C HIS A 40 -5.04 -7.86 -13.57
N GLY A 41 -4.08 -7.68 -12.65
CA GLY A 41 -3.01 -6.68 -12.81
C GLY A 41 -1.89 -7.12 -13.76
N GLU A 42 -1.48 -8.39 -13.70
CA GLU A 42 -0.33 -8.90 -14.46
C GLU A 42 -0.48 -8.73 -15.98
N PRO A 43 -1.62 -9.04 -16.63
CA PRO A 43 -1.79 -8.83 -18.06
C PRO A 43 -1.53 -7.38 -18.50
N ILE A 44 -1.98 -6.40 -17.68
CA ILE A 44 -1.78 -4.98 -17.93
C ILE A 44 -0.30 -4.62 -17.85
N VAL A 45 0.38 -5.04 -16.76
CA VAL A 45 1.83 -4.77 -16.57
C VAL A 45 2.65 -5.39 -17.70
N LYS A 46 2.40 -6.67 -18.01
CA LYS A 46 3.06 -7.37 -19.11
C LYS A 46 2.91 -6.60 -20.41
N ALA A 47 1.70 -6.15 -20.65
CA ALA A 47 1.37 -5.36 -21.79
C ALA A 47 2.17 -4.04 -21.87
N CYS A 48 2.25 -3.30 -20.79
CA CYS A 48 2.99 -2.05 -20.71
C CYS A 48 4.49 -2.29 -20.90
N VAL A 49 5.04 -3.30 -20.24
CA VAL A 49 6.47 -3.67 -20.37
C VAL A 49 6.83 -4.01 -21.81
N GLN A 50 6.01 -4.80 -22.51
CA GLN A 50 6.25 -5.18 -23.89
C GLN A 50 6.22 -3.97 -24.86
N ALA A 51 5.41 -2.97 -24.55
CA ALA A 51 5.27 -1.76 -25.38
C ALA A 51 6.25 -0.64 -25.05
N GLY A 52 7.03 -0.76 -23.97
CA GLY A 52 7.82 0.36 -23.44
C GLY A 52 6.97 1.47 -22.83
N THR A 53 5.73 1.17 -22.45
CA THR A 53 4.77 2.10 -21.85
C THR A 53 4.92 2.09 -20.34
N HIS A 54 4.91 3.27 -19.71
CA HIS A 54 4.93 3.36 -18.25
C HIS A 54 3.62 2.87 -17.64
N CYS A 55 3.68 2.29 -16.44
CA CYS A 55 2.50 1.78 -15.74
C CYS A 55 2.52 2.15 -14.25
N LEU A 56 1.43 2.72 -13.79
CA LEU A 56 1.18 3.00 -12.38
C LEU A 56 -0.06 2.23 -11.93
N ASP A 57 -0.02 1.69 -10.71
CA ASP A 57 -1.18 1.07 -10.09
C ASP A 57 -1.40 1.55 -8.65
N LEU A 58 -2.52 1.15 -8.06
CA LEU A 58 -2.91 1.50 -6.69
C LEU A 58 -2.98 0.25 -5.80
N THR A 59 -2.18 -0.77 -6.10
CA THR A 59 -2.27 -2.04 -5.37
C THR A 59 -1.88 -1.90 -3.90
N GLY A 60 -2.64 -2.52 -3.02
CA GLY A 60 -2.28 -2.79 -1.63
C GLY A 60 -1.90 -4.26 -1.39
N GLU A 61 -1.60 -5.03 -2.44
CA GLU A 61 -1.40 -6.48 -2.42
C GLU A 61 0.10 -6.84 -2.50
N PRO A 62 0.78 -7.16 -1.37
CA PRO A 62 2.24 -7.37 -1.34
C PRO A 62 2.69 -8.48 -2.27
N LYS A 63 1.94 -9.60 -2.38
CA LYS A 63 2.28 -10.71 -3.29
C LYS A 63 2.30 -10.26 -4.75
N PHE A 64 1.35 -9.43 -5.17
CA PHE A 64 1.34 -8.87 -6.51
C PHE A 64 2.57 -7.99 -6.76
N VAL A 65 2.88 -7.10 -5.83
CA VAL A 65 4.06 -6.22 -5.92
C VAL A 65 5.34 -7.04 -6.05
N GLU A 66 5.50 -8.10 -5.27
CA GLU A 66 6.65 -9.00 -5.34
C GLU A 66 6.71 -9.79 -6.65
N HIS A 67 5.57 -10.32 -7.08
CA HIS A 67 5.47 -11.04 -8.34
C HIS A 67 5.89 -10.15 -9.52
N ILE A 68 5.37 -8.92 -9.59
CA ILE A 68 5.71 -7.98 -10.65
C ILE A 68 7.19 -7.61 -10.60
N TYR A 69 7.73 -7.31 -9.43
CA TYR A 69 9.16 -7.01 -9.29
C TYR A 69 10.03 -8.16 -9.78
N LYS A 70 9.75 -9.38 -9.35
CA LYS A 70 10.53 -10.57 -9.68
C LYS A 70 10.54 -10.87 -11.18
N HIS A 71 9.41 -10.73 -11.85
CA HIS A 71 9.26 -11.19 -13.25
C HIS A 71 9.39 -10.05 -14.27
N TYR A 72 9.14 -8.80 -13.88
CA TYR A 72 9.04 -7.70 -14.84
C TYR A 72 10.06 -6.57 -14.62
N ASN A 73 10.81 -6.55 -13.51
CA ASN A 73 11.79 -5.48 -13.27
C ASN A 73 12.84 -5.40 -14.40
N PHE A 74 13.52 -6.51 -14.69
CA PHE A 74 14.51 -6.55 -15.74
C PHE A 74 13.94 -6.36 -17.17
N PRO A 75 12.82 -7.00 -17.57
CA PRO A 75 12.17 -6.68 -18.83
C PRO A 75 11.72 -5.22 -18.96
N ALA A 76 11.23 -4.59 -17.89
CA ALA A 76 10.83 -3.19 -17.89
C ALA A 76 12.03 -2.26 -18.12
N GLU A 77 13.13 -2.50 -17.41
CA GLU A 77 14.37 -1.75 -17.59
C GLU A 77 14.86 -1.85 -19.04
N ARG A 78 14.92 -3.05 -19.61
CA ARG A 78 15.34 -3.30 -20.99
C ARG A 78 14.48 -2.58 -22.01
N ASN A 79 13.17 -2.50 -21.77
CA ASN A 79 12.21 -1.84 -22.67
C ASN A 79 11.96 -0.36 -22.29
N GLN A 80 12.72 0.19 -21.34
CA GLN A 80 12.61 1.59 -20.87
C GLN A 80 11.21 1.93 -20.34
N ALA A 81 10.50 0.94 -19.81
CA ALA A 81 9.22 1.10 -19.15
C ALA A 81 9.42 1.31 -17.64
N LEU A 82 8.77 2.33 -17.09
CA LEU A 82 8.72 2.56 -15.64
C LEU A 82 7.45 1.92 -15.08
N ILE A 83 7.62 0.99 -14.15
CA ILE A 83 6.51 0.31 -13.46
C ILE A 83 6.55 0.71 -11.99
N ILE A 84 5.50 1.40 -11.51
CA ILE A 84 5.39 1.84 -10.11
C ILE A 84 4.11 1.24 -9.54
N ASN A 85 4.29 0.30 -8.62
CA ASN A 85 3.19 -0.28 -7.86
C ASN A 85 2.84 0.60 -6.65
N SER A 86 1.62 0.47 -6.15
CA SER A 86 1.14 1.14 -4.92
C SER A 86 1.24 2.67 -4.96
N CYS A 87 1.07 3.26 -6.16
CA CYS A 87 1.19 4.69 -6.41
C CYS A 87 -0.09 5.46 -6.01
N GLY A 88 -0.66 5.12 -4.85
CA GLY A 88 -1.89 5.70 -4.33
C GLY A 88 -1.84 6.05 -2.85
N PHE A 89 -3.01 6.28 -2.28
CA PHE A 89 -3.16 6.69 -0.88
C PHE A 89 -2.53 5.68 0.10
N ASP A 90 -2.59 4.39 -0.17
CA ASP A 90 -2.01 3.39 0.74
C ASP A 90 -0.54 3.71 1.02
N SER A 91 0.32 3.78 0.02
CA SER A 91 1.77 3.84 0.24
C SER A 91 2.40 5.21 0.04
N VAL A 92 1.85 6.08 -0.82
CA VAL A 92 2.48 7.40 -1.09
C VAL A 92 2.63 8.27 0.16
N PRO A 93 1.63 8.41 1.06
CA PRO A 93 1.81 9.16 2.28
C PRO A 93 2.84 8.55 3.24
N ALA A 94 2.92 7.22 3.29
CA ALA A 94 3.89 6.50 4.12
C ALA A 94 5.31 6.64 3.57
N ASP A 95 5.50 6.43 2.28
CA ASP A 95 6.80 6.48 1.60
C ASP A 95 7.36 7.90 1.58
N MET A 96 6.57 8.88 1.15
CA MET A 96 7.00 10.28 1.12
C MET A 96 7.20 10.87 2.51
N GLY A 97 6.39 10.47 3.49
CA GLY A 97 6.58 10.85 4.88
C GLY A 97 7.85 10.27 5.50
N ALA A 98 8.17 9.01 5.18
CA ALA A 98 9.42 8.38 5.59
C ALA A 98 10.62 9.06 4.91
N PHE A 99 10.54 9.34 3.62
CA PHE A 99 11.57 10.05 2.86
C PHE A 99 11.86 11.43 3.47
N PHE A 100 10.84 12.24 3.67
CA PHE A 100 10.96 13.55 4.30
C PHE A 100 11.58 13.47 5.70
N THR A 101 11.17 12.46 6.48
CA THR A 101 11.72 12.24 7.83
C THR A 101 13.19 11.85 7.78
N ALA A 102 13.57 10.97 6.83
CA ALA A 102 14.96 10.55 6.64
C ALA A 102 15.87 11.73 6.22
N GLN A 103 15.37 12.63 5.34
CA GLN A 103 16.10 13.86 4.98
C GLN A 103 16.35 14.75 6.19
N LEU A 104 15.35 14.92 7.07
CA LEU A 104 15.50 15.74 8.27
C LEU A 104 16.43 15.13 9.32
N LEU A 105 16.64 13.81 9.31
CA LEU A 105 17.64 13.16 10.15
C LEU A 105 19.07 13.54 9.74
N GLY A 106 19.27 13.93 8.48
CA GLY A 106 20.57 14.31 7.92
C GLY A 106 21.39 13.11 7.47
N GLU A 107 22.67 13.31 7.22
CA GLU A 107 23.58 12.25 6.81
C GLU A 107 23.88 11.27 7.96
N GLY A 108 24.22 10.04 7.62
CA GLY A 108 24.61 8.98 8.55
C GLY A 108 23.81 7.69 8.36
N ASP A 109 24.41 6.63 8.88
CA ASP A 109 23.81 5.28 8.91
C ASP A 109 22.94 5.09 10.18
N ASN A 110 22.35 3.91 10.32
CA ASN A 110 21.52 3.50 11.47
C ASN A 110 20.30 4.40 11.68
N LYS A 111 19.55 4.65 10.61
CA LYS A 111 18.28 5.37 10.70
C LYS A 111 17.13 4.41 10.92
N SER A 112 16.26 4.75 11.85
CA SER A 112 15.02 4.03 12.09
C SER A 112 13.83 4.99 12.07
N ILE A 113 12.74 4.58 11.42
CA ILE A 113 11.52 5.37 11.35
C ILE A 113 10.33 4.48 11.74
N GLN A 114 9.56 4.94 12.70
CA GLN A 114 8.27 4.37 13.05
C GLN A 114 7.16 5.31 12.63
N SER A 115 6.17 4.81 11.89
CA SER A 115 4.99 5.56 11.50
C SER A 115 3.75 5.10 12.26
N TYR A 116 2.87 6.06 12.59
CA TYR A 116 1.68 5.87 13.40
C TYR A 116 0.48 6.42 12.67
N VAL A 117 -0.35 5.52 12.15
CA VAL A 117 -1.52 5.85 11.33
C VAL A 117 -2.74 6.06 12.19
N SER A 118 -3.40 7.17 12.01
CA SER A 118 -4.76 7.44 12.53
C SER A 118 -5.62 7.84 11.34
N ALA A 119 -6.70 7.12 11.11
CA ALA A 119 -7.62 7.41 10.03
C ALA A 119 -9.07 7.30 10.52
N LYS A 120 -9.96 8.02 9.86
CA LYS A 120 -11.40 7.90 9.98
C LYS A 120 -12.00 7.98 8.58
N GLY A 121 -12.76 6.97 8.21
CA GLY A 121 -13.37 6.87 6.89
C GLY A 121 -13.96 5.47 6.69
N THR A 122 -14.56 5.25 5.52
CA THR A 122 -15.08 3.95 5.09
C THR A 122 -14.32 3.47 3.86
N PHE A 123 -14.14 2.17 3.74
CA PHE A 123 -13.45 1.57 2.60
C PHE A 123 -14.36 1.42 1.38
N SER A 124 -13.79 1.49 0.19
CA SER A 124 -14.48 1.15 -1.05
C SER A 124 -14.74 -0.35 -1.15
N GLY A 125 -15.68 -0.76 -2.01
CA GLY A 125 -15.93 -2.19 -2.27
C GLY A 125 -14.71 -2.90 -2.87
N GLY A 126 -13.89 -2.21 -3.67
CA GLY A 126 -12.63 -2.74 -4.19
C GLY A 126 -11.62 -3.00 -3.07
N THR A 127 -11.39 -2.03 -2.20
CA THR A 127 -10.50 -2.17 -1.03
C THR A 127 -10.92 -3.32 -0.11
N LEU A 128 -12.24 -3.47 0.12
CA LEU A 128 -12.74 -4.59 0.91
C LEU A 128 -12.44 -5.94 0.27
N LYS A 129 -12.63 -6.07 -1.05
CA LYS A 129 -12.34 -7.31 -1.77
C LYS A 129 -10.85 -7.65 -1.78
N SER A 130 -9.98 -6.68 -2.00
CA SER A 130 -8.52 -6.87 -1.90
C SER A 130 -8.10 -7.27 -0.49
N ALA A 131 -8.69 -6.68 0.55
CA ALA A 131 -8.42 -7.07 1.93
C ALA A 131 -8.88 -8.51 2.23
N ILE A 132 -10.07 -8.92 1.76
CA ILE A 132 -10.56 -10.29 1.89
C ILE A 132 -9.60 -11.27 1.20
N GLY A 133 -9.17 -10.98 -0.03
CA GLY A 133 -8.20 -11.80 -0.76
C GLY A 133 -6.85 -11.90 -0.03
N ALA A 134 -6.36 -10.80 0.53
CA ALA A 134 -5.14 -10.80 1.33
C ALA A 134 -5.25 -11.70 2.59
N PHE A 135 -6.42 -11.75 3.23
CA PHE A 135 -6.65 -12.64 4.38
C PHE A 135 -6.73 -14.13 4.00
N GLU A 136 -7.15 -14.48 2.79
CA GLU A 136 -7.13 -15.86 2.31
C GLU A 136 -5.72 -16.38 2.08
N ASP A 137 -4.89 -15.50 1.58
CA ASP A 137 -3.49 -15.76 1.26
C ASP A 137 -2.53 -15.53 2.43
N PHE A 138 -3.07 -15.32 3.64
CA PHE A 138 -2.30 -15.02 4.83
C PHE A 138 -1.50 -16.25 5.27
N SER A 139 -0.40 -16.50 4.58
CA SER A 139 0.60 -17.48 5.01
C SER A 139 1.58 -16.82 5.96
N GLU A 140 2.02 -17.56 6.98
CA GLU A 140 3.05 -17.09 7.94
C GLU A 140 4.32 -16.58 7.25
N GLU A 141 4.65 -17.11 6.06
CA GLU A 141 5.79 -16.69 5.25
C GLU A 141 5.75 -15.21 4.85
N MET A 142 4.55 -14.63 4.67
CA MET A 142 4.40 -13.25 4.21
C MET A 142 4.65 -12.22 5.33
N ILE A 143 4.44 -12.62 6.59
CA ILE A 143 4.68 -11.74 7.76
C ILE A 143 6.13 -11.82 8.22
N TRP A 144 6.79 -12.93 7.99
CA TRP A 144 8.06 -13.29 8.60
C TRP A 144 9.15 -13.65 7.58
N ASP A 145 9.02 -13.26 6.28
CA ASP A 145 10.15 -13.46 5.37
C ASP A 145 11.34 -12.60 5.85
N PRO A 146 12.44 -13.22 6.34
CA PRO A 146 13.62 -12.49 6.81
C PRO A 146 14.30 -11.68 5.71
N LYS A 147 13.96 -11.92 4.43
CA LYS A 147 14.41 -11.11 3.29
C LYS A 147 13.79 -9.71 3.32
N TYR A 148 12.58 -9.62 3.83
CA TYR A 148 11.98 -8.36 4.22
C TYR A 148 12.34 -8.14 5.68
N LYS A 149 13.54 -7.72 5.97
CA LYS A 149 13.88 -7.15 7.26
C LYS A 149 12.97 -5.93 7.47
N PHE A 150 11.73 -6.19 7.89
CA PHE A 150 11.01 -5.21 8.69
C PHE A 150 11.97 -4.94 9.83
N GLY A 151 12.65 -3.80 9.78
CA GLY A 151 13.81 -3.52 10.61
C GLY A 151 13.68 -4.12 12.00
N THR A 152 14.38 -5.21 12.22
CA THR A 152 14.26 -6.04 13.43
C THR A 152 14.51 -5.25 14.70
N GLU A 153 15.18 -4.11 14.60
CA GLU A 153 15.48 -3.23 15.73
C GLU A 153 14.39 -2.19 16.04
N THR A 154 13.46 -1.93 15.09
CA THR A 154 12.38 -0.94 15.26
C THR A 154 11.02 -1.53 15.44
N PHE A 155 10.86 -2.84 15.19
CA PHE A 155 9.58 -3.49 15.38
C PHE A 155 9.34 -3.77 16.86
N GLU A 156 8.41 -3.03 17.42
CA GLU A 156 7.85 -3.29 18.74
C GLU A 156 6.46 -3.91 18.55
N GLY A 157 6.11 -4.89 19.36
CA GLY A 157 4.75 -5.41 19.40
C GLY A 157 3.74 -4.32 19.78
N ILE A 158 2.61 -4.70 20.35
CA ILE A 158 1.64 -3.72 20.86
C ILE A 158 2.27 -2.95 22.01
N HIS A 159 2.38 -1.64 21.87
CA HIS A 159 3.00 -0.78 22.89
C HIS A 159 2.30 0.57 23.02
N ARG A 160 2.61 1.30 24.09
CA ARG A 160 2.13 2.68 24.27
C ARG A 160 3.19 3.66 23.78
N GLN A 161 2.92 4.38 22.69
CA GLN A 161 3.81 5.40 22.21
C GLN A 161 3.57 6.73 22.93
N LYS A 162 4.48 7.05 23.84
CA LYS A 162 4.36 8.23 24.74
C LYS A 162 4.34 9.55 23.97
N SER A 163 5.14 9.69 22.91
CA SER A 163 5.27 10.95 22.14
C SER A 163 4.00 11.36 21.38
N ILE A 164 3.06 10.43 21.16
CA ILE A 164 1.75 10.69 20.55
C ILE A 164 0.58 10.41 21.49
N GLY A 165 0.84 9.90 22.70
CA GLY A 165 -0.16 9.61 23.72
C GLY A 165 -1.16 8.50 23.36
N LYS A 166 -0.80 7.60 22.44
CA LYS A 166 -1.67 6.55 21.90
C LYS A 166 -1.05 5.17 22.02
N TRP A 167 -1.87 4.15 21.89
CA TRP A 167 -1.44 2.78 21.71
C TRP A 167 -1.07 2.53 20.25
N ALA A 168 0.00 1.84 20.02
CA ALA A 168 0.52 1.42 18.73
C ALA A 168 0.26 -0.07 18.54
N VAL A 169 -0.41 -0.42 17.45
CA VAL A 169 -0.70 -1.80 17.06
C VAL A 169 -0.05 -2.05 15.72
N PRO A 170 0.79 -3.08 15.57
CA PRO A 170 1.41 -3.41 14.30
C PRO A 170 0.40 -3.49 13.16
N MET A 171 0.75 -2.93 12.01
CA MET A 171 -0.10 -2.84 10.84
C MET A 171 0.48 -3.69 9.70
N PRO A 172 -0.11 -4.85 9.38
CA PRO A 172 0.35 -5.71 8.30
C PRO A 172 -0.17 -5.22 6.96
N VAL A 173 0.54 -4.29 6.35
CA VAL A 173 0.20 -3.63 5.08
C VAL A 173 1.39 -3.61 4.13
N VAL A 174 1.16 -3.21 2.88
CA VAL A 174 2.19 -3.11 1.84
C VAL A 174 3.22 -2.01 2.08
N ASP A 175 2.87 -0.97 2.85
CA ASP A 175 3.69 0.23 3.02
C ASP A 175 5.14 -0.03 3.46
N PRO A 176 5.42 -0.90 4.46
CA PRO A 176 6.80 -1.20 4.84
C PRO A 176 7.63 -1.79 3.70
N LEU A 177 7.01 -2.56 2.80
CA LEU A 177 7.66 -3.10 1.61
C LEU A 177 8.05 -1.97 0.65
N ILE A 178 7.14 -1.05 0.39
CA ILE A 178 7.38 0.09 -0.52
C ILE A 178 8.46 1.00 0.05
N VAL A 179 8.33 1.42 1.31
CA VAL A 179 9.34 2.25 1.99
C VAL A 179 10.72 1.59 1.98
N SER A 180 10.80 0.27 2.21
CA SER A 180 12.06 -0.47 2.17
C SER A 180 12.69 -0.49 0.77
N ARG A 181 11.89 -0.53 -0.29
CA ARG A 181 12.36 -0.42 -1.67
C ARG A 181 12.89 0.97 -1.99
N SER A 182 12.14 2.00 -1.61
CA SER A 182 12.57 3.40 -1.75
C SER A 182 13.88 3.64 -0.98
N ALA A 183 14.01 3.08 0.21
CA ALA A 183 15.23 3.20 1.00
C ALA A 183 16.45 2.54 0.32
N ARG A 184 16.27 1.37 -0.29
CA ARG A 184 17.35 0.73 -1.06
C ARG A 184 17.75 1.51 -2.32
N ALA A 185 16.78 2.11 -3.00
CA ALA A 185 17.01 2.93 -4.17
C ALA A 185 17.66 4.28 -3.83
N ARG A 186 17.48 4.76 -2.60
CA ARG A 186 17.95 6.05 -2.11
C ARG A 186 18.75 5.91 -0.80
N ASN A 187 19.71 4.99 -0.79
CA ASN A 187 20.60 4.77 0.36
C ASN A 187 21.42 6.03 0.71
N ASP A 188 21.62 6.92 -0.23
CA ASP A 188 22.18 8.27 -0.02
C ASP A 188 21.39 9.09 1.02
N ILE A 189 20.09 8.88 1.12
CA ILE A 189 19.20 9.59 2.05
C ILE A 189 18.90 8.74 3.29
N TYR A 190 18.60 7.45 3.09
CA TYR A 190 18.16 6.59 4.17
C TYR A 190 19.31 5.97 4.99
N GLY A 191 20.53 5.89 4.42
CA GLY A 191 21.65 5.15 5.00
C GLY A 191 21.58 3.65 4.72
N ASN A 192 22.66 2.92 5.03
CA ASN A 192 22.77 1.49 4.72
C ASN A 192 21.97 0.60 5.69
N ASP A 193 21.84 1.03 6.95
CA ASP A 193 21.14 0.29 8.02
C ASP A 193 19.82 0.97 8.37
N PHE A 194 18.97 1.12 7.35
CA PHE A 194 17.64 1.70 7.51
C PHE A 194 16.62 0.67 7.97
N SER A 195 15.74 1.08 8.89
CA SER A 195 14.62 0.27 9.33
C SER A 195 13.32 1.08 9.41
N TYR A 196 12.20 0.44 9.06
CA TYR A 196 10.88 1.06 9.08
C TYR A 196 9.84 0.12 9.68
N ALA A 197 8.97 0.66 10.52
CA ALA A 197 7.82 -0.05 11.05
C ALA A 197 6.57 0.83 11.04
N GLN A 198 5.40 0.24 10.80
CA GLN A 198 4.13 0.95 10.73
C GLN A 198 3.11 0.38 11.71
N TYR A 199 2.36 1.28 12.35
CA TYR A 199 1.42 0.98 13.42
C TYR A 199 0.11 1.72 13.25
N PHE A 200 -0.99 1.09 13.62
CA PHE A 200 -2.23 1.81 13.93
C PHE A 200 -2.09 2.52 15.28
N ALA A 201 -2.46 3.80 15.31
CA ALA A 201 -2.47 4.62 16.52
C ALA A 201 -3.89 4.73 17.09
N VAL A 202 -4.18 3.97 18.14
CA VAL A 202 -5.51 3.91 18.79
C VAL A 202 -5.51 4.58 20.17
N LYS A 203 -6.63 5.17 20.55
CA LYS A 203 -6.73 5.91 21.81
C LYS A 203 -6.84 5.00 23.05
N GLN A 204 -7.52 3.89 22.91
CA GLN A 204 -7.86 3.00 24.05
C GLN A 204 -7.44 1.56 23.77
N PRO A 205 -6.90 0.84 24.76
CA PRO A 205 -6.50 -0.57 24.59
C PRO A 205 -7.69 -1.50 24.29
N LEU A 206 -8.89 -1.16 24.77
CA LEU A 206 -10.12 -1.93 24.45
C LEU A 206 -10.44 -1.90 22.94
N MET A 207 -10.12 -0.81 22.25
CA MET A 207 -10.26 -0.73 20.79
C MET A 207 -9.31 -1.69 20.07
N VAL A 208 -8.15 -1.95 20.65
CA VAL A 208 -7.20 -2.95 20.13
C VAL A 208 -7.82 -4.34 20.19
N ALA A 209 -8.34 -4.71 21.35
CA ALA A 209 -9.02 -6.01 21.53
C ALA A 209 -10.21 -6.17 20.58
N GLY A 210 -11.02 -5.12 20.44
CA GLY A 210 -12.15 -5.10 19.50
C GLY A 210 -11.72 -5.25 18.03
N ALA A 211 -10.63 -4.60 17.63
CA ALA A 211 -10.09 -4.73 16.28
C ALA A 211 -9.57 -6.15 16.01
N PHE A 212 -8.83 -6.75 16.95
CA PHE A 212 -8.37 -8.13 16.82
C PHE A 212 -9.52 -9.13 16.72
N LEU A 213 -10.54 -8.99 17.57
CA LEU A 213 -11.74 -9.81 17.49
C LEU A 213 -12.44 -9.66 16.14
N GLY A 214 -12.61 -8.43 15.65
CA GLY A 214 -13.22 -8.15 14.36
C GLY A 214 -12.43 -8.78 13.20
N ILE A 215 -11.11 -8.61 13.18
CA ILE A 215 -10.22 -9.22 12.18
C ILE A 215 -10.32 -10.75 12.24
N SER A 216 -10.26 -11.33 13.44
CA SER A 216 -10.36 -12.79 13.62
C SER A 216 -11.69 -13.34 13.11
N VAL A 217 -12.80 -12.65 13.37
CA VAL A 217 -14.13 -13.03 12.86
C VAL A 217 -14.16 -12.97 11.33
N ILE A 218 -13.59 -11.92 10.73
CA ILE A 218 -13.48 -11.80 9.27
C ILE A 218 -12.63 -12.93 8.70
N MET A 219 -11.46 -13.20 9.29
CA MET A 219 -10.58 -14.30 8.88
C MET A 219 -11.29 -15.66 8.91
N ILE A 220 -12.03 -15.95 9.97
CA ILE A 220 -12.82 -17.19 10.06
C ILE A 220 -13.93 -17.21 9.00
N ALA A 221 -14.59 -16.08 8.79
CA ALA A 221 -15.67 -15.99 7.81
C ALA A 221 -15.16 -16.17 6.36
N THR A 222 -13.93 -15.77 6.05
CA THR A 222 -13.33 -16.00 4.71
C THR A 222 -13.04 -17.48 4.43
N GLN A 223 -12.88 -18.31 5.48
CA GLN A 223 -12.67 -19.76 5.33
C GLN A 223 -13.97 -20.52 5.06
N ILE A 224 -15.14 -19.91 5.31
CA ILE A 224 -16.46 -20.53 5.11
C ILE A 224 -17.07 -19.98 3.81
N PRO A 225 -17.25 -20.81 2.74
CA PRO A 225 -17.65 -20.33 1.42
C PRO A 225 -18.91 -19.45 1.40
N ILE A 226 -19.92 -19.80 2.18
CA ILE A 226 -21.19 -19.05 2.27
C ILE A 226 -20.96 -17.66 2.89
N LEU A 227 -20.20 -17.58 3.98
CA LEU A 227 -19.92 -16.32 4.67
C LEU A 227 -18.99 -15.44 3.82
N LYS A 228 -18.00 -16.05 3.17
CA LYS A 228 -17.13 -15.38 2.21
C LYS A 228 -17.93 -14.69 1.11
N GLN A 229 -18.89 -15.40 0.51
CA GLN A 229 -19.70 -14.85 -0.54
C GLN A 229 -20.58 -13.68 -0.05
N GLN A 230 -21.09 -13.78 1.17
CA GLN A 230 -21.83 -12.67 1.80
C GLN A 230 -20.92 -11.45 2.04
N LEU A 231 -19.70 -11.65 2.51
CA LEU A 231 -18.71 -10.57 2.69
C LEU A 231 -18.36 -9.90 1.35
N LEU A 232 -18.13 -10.68 0.30
CA LEU A 232 -17.84 -10.16 -1.05
C LEU A 232 -19.00 -9.38 -1.65
N ASN A 233 -20.24 -9.73 -1.30
CA ASN A 233 -21.45 -9.06 -1.75
C ASN A 233 -21.86 -7.87 -0.87
N TYR A 234 -21.28 -7.72 0.32
CA TYR A 234 -21.63 -6.64 1.25
C TYR A 234 -21.38 -5.25 0.65
N LYS A 235 -20.35 -5.10 -0.18
CA LYS A 235 -20.07 -3.86 -0.90
C LYS A 235 -19.60 -4.17 -2.32
N VAL A 236 -20.33 -3.70 -3.30
CA VAL A 236 -20.03 -3.98 -4.72
C VAL A 236 -18.80 -3.19 -5.16
N SER A 237 -17.97 -3.77 -6.05
CA SER A 237 -16.86 -3.04 -6.69
C SER A 237 -17.39 -1.77 -7.36
N GLY A 238 -16.69 -0.64 -7.18
CA GLY A 238 -17.11 0.66 -7.67
C GLY A 238 -17.98 1.46 -6.68
N GLN A 239 -18.52 0.84 -5.62
CA GLN A 239 -19.17 1.58 -4.54
C GLN A 239 -18.11 2.16 -3.59
N GLY A 240 -17.96 3.47 -3.64
CA GLY A 240 -17.14 4.25 -2.70
C GLY A 240 -17.97 4.88 -1.58
N PRO A 241 -17.32 5.60 -0.66
CA PRO A 241 -17.99 6.42 0.35
C PRO A 241 -18.80 7.55 -0.30
N SER A 242 -19.91 7.93 0.33
CA SER A 242 -20.69 9.09 -0.09
C SER A 242 -19.88 10.39 0.06
N LYS A 243 -20.33 11.47 -0.59
CA LYS A 243 -19.66 12.77 -0.44
C LYS A 243 -19.60 13.21 1.03
N GLU A 244 -20.69 13.02 1.78
CA GLU A 244 -20.76 13.37 3.20
C GLU A 244 -19.79 12.55 4.05
N GLU A 245 -19.58 11.28 3.74
CA GLU A 245 -18.60 10.41 4.40
C GLU A 245 -17.18 10.85 4.07
N ARG A 246 -16.87 11.18 2.80
CA ARG A 246 -15.57 11.70 2.40
C ARG A 246 -15.25 13.05 3.07
N ASP A 247 -16.21 13.96 3.11
CA ASP A 247 -16.04 15.29 3.76
C ASP A 247 -15.72 15.17 5.27
N LYS A 248 -16.10 14.06 5.90
CA LYS A 248 -15.81 13.76 7.32
C LYS A 248 -14.62 12.85 7.53
N SER A 249 -14.05 12.33 6.46
CA SER A 249 -12.91 11.44 6.52
C SER A 249 -11.61 12.23 6.71
N PHE A 250 -10.64 11.61 7.34
CA PHE A 250 -9.29 12.13 7.46
C PHE A 250 -8.30 11.02 7.66
N PHE A 251 -7.07 11.30 7.29
CA PHE A 251 -5.93 10.50 7.69
C PHE A 251 -4.83 11.37 8.30
N LYS A 252 -4.05 10.76 9.15
CA LYS A 252 -2.84 11.34 9.71
C LYS A 252 -1.83 10.25 10.00
N LEU A 253 -0.67 10.35 9.38
CA LEU A 253 0.51 9.58 9.71
C LEU A 253 1.46 10.47 10.51
N VAL A 254 1.93 9.98 11.65
CA VAL A 254 2.98 10.63 12.44
C VAL A 254 4.21 9.76 12.37
N PHE A 255 5.33 10.32 11.97
CA PHE A 255 6.60 9.63 11.88
C PHE A 255 7.51 10.05 13.02
N ILE A 256 8.16 9.07 13.62
CA ILE A 256 9.21 9.27 14.61
C ILE A 256 10.48 8.66 14.04
N GLY A 257 11.36 9.50 13.57
CA GLY A 257 12.66 9.11 13.03
C GLY A 257 13.76 9.26 14.08
N LYS A 258 14.65 8.29 14.13
CA LYS A 258 15.84 8.30 15.00
C LYS A 258 17.07 8.00 14.18
N SER A 259 18.16 8.68 14.50
CA SER A 259 19.54 8.35 14.11
C SER A 259 20.40 8.33 15.36
N SER A 260 21.67 8.05 15.21
CA SER A 260 22.64 8.03 16.33
C SER A 260 22.61 9.32 17.17
N ASN A 261 22.36 10.46 16.53
CA ASN A 261 22.52 11.78 17.15
C ASN A 261 21.22 12.62 17.18
N LYS A 262 20.15 12.15 16.55
CA LYS A 262 18.97 12.99 16.34
C LYS A 262 17.68 12.18 16.40
N THR A 263 16.65 12.82 16.96
CA THR A 263 15.27 12.34 16.86
C THR A 263 14.43 13.43 16.23
N VAL A 264 13.66 13.10 15.23
CA VAL A 264 12.72 14.02 14.56
C VAL A 264 11.31 13.45 14.59
N LYS A 265 10.35 14.37 14.60
CA LYS A 265 8.92 14.03 14.50
C LYS A 265 8.31 14.81 13.35
N THR A 266 7.74 14.11 12.40
CA THR A 266 7.04 14.69 11.25
C THR A 266 5.62 14.18 11.15
N SER A 267 4.83 14.75 10.27
CA SER A 267 3.50 14.21 9.98
C SER A 267 3.04 14.54 8.57
N VAL A 268 2.27 13.62 8.00
CA VAL A 268 1.50 13.82 6.78
C VAL A 268 0.02 13.66 7.14
N SER A 269 -0.84 14.54 6.67
CA SER A 269 -2.27 14.45 6.93
C SER A 269 -3.07 15.07 5.78
N GLY A 270 -4.29 14.58 5.58
CA GLY A 270 -5.23 15.09 4.59
C GLY A 270 -6.65 14.62 4.87
N GLY A 271 -7.59 15.13 4.06
CA GLY A 271 -8.93 14.59 3.89
C GLY A 271 -8.92 13.54 2.78
N ASP A 272 -9.99 12.76 2.72
CA ASP A 272 -10.20 11.76 1.67
C ASP A 272 -10.88 12.41 0.44
#